data_1c7337cba3f64cbc163999bbb81d18ba
#
_entry.id   1c7337cba3f64cbc163999bbb81d18ba
#
_cell.length_a   1.000
_cell.length_b   1.000
_cell.length_c   1.000
_cell.angle_alpha   90.00
_cell.angle_beta   90.00
_cell.angle_gamma   90.00
#
_symmetry.space_group_name_H-M   'P 1'
#
loop_
_entity.id
_entity.type
_entity.pdbx_description
1 polymer ?
#
loop_
_entity_poly.entity_id
_entity_poly.type
_entity_poly.pdbx_seq_one_letter_code
_entity_poly.pdbx_strand_id
1 'polypeptide(L)'
;MRKFLVILCAAFSLLSCNENSREKKVLDEIKEVGNHDPLAALVSYDSIRGEMEGASDYIYNRYELLGVRLHDKADILPTSDSCIRRLVAYFEQKGNNADKQEVYYYAGSVYRDLQDSPRALEYFLRSADCAAHGKVDSVLLRNCYSQLCGVYYNVQDYENSLWAAKQECAVAKELGILDDISLMHQVNAYSQLDRRAEALDLMQEVLGSQSQMPPSQRDAGVLNDLLHDFCGEQDVPSAEKCANLLKQTDAFPPKGRLSLSYARYCKLMGRMDSCIYYYKLALTPDDSLSMYEASRKLFRIYDSQGNKALALDYAREFIDICIDLDLGRRQELAATVNNLHKYYKNREVEDRLQKERDNLRVYLWIVLTLSLLMMVAAFILHLVRKEKRLKSLHGLNGVVNSLRRYQGIEPEPAIENKRLRSEDAYIVRMKLNLIESENCFGQVTENLAEAKQQIKQKDEELAEAGRKIQQKEDDLARIKELFLRQEQLLEETKQRLAEEMKISQERHERCLALLAEKRNRNFAEEWPELVEKIRKAIKSCHSMTDEEWEKIINVFDSKHPELFQRLEQSYKSLRSGMKKGMCLFALGYDASQVCVLTGAGKSSVYRWAEVYAKSVDPSASSSEQEAPKN
;
A
#
# COMPACT_ATOMS: atom_id res chain seq x y z
N MET A 1 -35.14 42.73 -24.58
CA MET A 1 -33.91 41.95 -24.89
C MET A 1 -33.19 41.42 -23.63
N ARG A 2 -32.79 42.26 -22.63
CA ARG A 2 -32.10 41.76 -21.42
C ARG A 2 -32.84 40.67 -20.62
N LYS A 3 -34.17 40.81 -20.44
CA LYS A 3 -34.98 39.80 -19.73
C LYS A 3 -35.13 38.48 -20.52
N PHE A 4 -35.14 38.56 -21.85
CA PHE A 4 -35.19 37.37 -22.71
C PHE A 4 -33.86 36.61 -22.73
N LEU A 5 -32.73 37.33 -22.67
CA LEU A 5 -31.40 36.72 -22.57
C LEU A 5 -31.19 36.00 -21.23
N VAL A 6 -31.69 36.58 -20.12
CA VAL A 6 -31.63 35.97 -18.78
C VAL A 6 -32.48 34.69 -18.70
N ILE A 7 -33.69 34.73 -19.33
CA ILE A 7 -34.56 33.55 -19.40
C ILE A 7 -33.95 32.47 -20.30
N LEU A 8 -33.32 32.87 -21.41
CA LEU A 8 -32.63 31.94 -22.31
C LEU A 8 -31.38 31.29 -21.62
N CYS A 9 -30.59 32.08 -20.91
CA CYS A 9 -29.47 31.57 -20.12
C CYS A 9 -29.94 30.67 -18.96
N ALA A 10 -31.05 31.02 -18.28
CA ALA A 10 -31.65 30.17 -17.25
C ALA A 10 -32.22 28.86 -17.83
N ALA A 11 -32.82 28.90 -19.03
CA ALA A 11 -33.33 27.72 -19.72
C ALA A 11 -32.17 26.81 -20.19
N PHE A 12 -31.08 27.39 -20.71
CA PHE A 12 -29.88 26.62 -21.08
C PHE A 12 -29.19 25.99 -19.86
N SER A 13 -29.11 26.69 -18.73
CA SER A 13 -28.57 26.12 -17.48
C SER A 13 -29.46 25.01 -16.89
N LEU A 14 -30.77 25.08 -17.08
CA LEU A 14 -31.70 24.03 -16.64
C LEU A 14 -31.62 22.78 -17.56
N LEU A 15 -31.41 22.95 -18.86
CA LEU A 15 -31.19 21.83 -19.81
C LEU A 15 -29.87 21.14 -19.56
N SER A 16 -28.79 21.89 -19.35
CA SER A 16 -27.46 21.34 -19.04
C SER A 16 -27.45 20.61 -17.68
N CYS A 17 -28.18 21.09 -16.66
CA CYS A 17 -28.35 20.38 -15.39
C CYS A 17 -29.10 19.05 -15.53
N ASN A 18 -30.02 18.94 -16.51
CA ASN A 18 -30.85 17.73 -16.66
C ASN A 18 -30.08 16.61 -17.39
N GLU A 19 -29.24 16.94 -18.38
CA GLU A 19 -28.38 15.96 -19.06
C GLU A 19 -27.30 15.42 -18.11
N ASN A 20 -26.56 16.27 -17.42
CA ASN A 20 -25.56 15.85 -16.41
C ASN A 20 -26.16 15.01 -15.28
N SER A 21 -27.45 15.21 -14.93
CA SER A 21 -28.12 14.41 -13.90
C SER A 21 -28.48 13.00 -14.40
N ARG A 22 -28.76 12.81 -15.69
CA ARG A 22 -29.07 11.52 -16.30
C ARG A 22 -27.82 10.66 -16.42
N GLU A 23 -26.73 11.20 -16.98
CA GLU A 23 -25.45 10.51 -17.11
C GLU A 23 -24.90 10.09 -15.74
N LYS A 24 -24.93 10.99 -14.77
CA LYS A 24 -24.54 10.68 -13.39
C LYS A 24 -25.34 9.52 -12.81
N LYS A 25 -26.65 9.51 -13.02
CA LYS A 25 -27.53 8.44 -12.53
C LYS A 25 -27.18 7.09 -13.15
N VAL A 26 -26.86 7.06 -14.46
CA VAL A 26 -26.40 5.85 -15.15
C VAL A 26 -25.08 5.34 -14.55
N LEU A 27 -24.12 6.24 -14.28
CA LEU A 27 -22.87 5.86 -13.63
C LEU A 27 -23.10 5.32 -12.21
N ASP A 28 -24.01 5.93 -11.44
CA ASP A 28 -24.34 5.47 -10.09
C ASP A 28 -25.05 4.10 -10.11
N GLU A 29 -25.91 3.82 -11.10
CA GLU A 29 -26.54 2.51 -11.31
C GLU A 29 -25.51 1.43 -11.67
N ILE A 30 -24.56 1.71 -12.58
CA ILE A 30 -23.46 0.78 -12.93
C ILE A 30 -22.55 0.55 -11.72
N LYS A 31 -22.25 1.60 -10.96
CA LYS A 31 -21.47 1.51 -9.72
C LYS A 31 -22.13 0.55 -8.72
N GLU A 32 -23.44 0.62 -8.58
CA GLU A 32 -24.19 -0.25 -7.66
C GLU A 32 -24.18 -1.71 -8.13
N VAL A 33 -24.43 -1.97 -9.41
CA VAL A 33 -24.27 -3.32 -9.99
C VAL A 33 -22.87 -3.86 -9.73
N GLY A 34 -21.83 -3.03 -9.94
CA GLY A 34 -20.43 -3.39 -9.71
C GLY A 34 -20.06 -3.69 -8.25
N ASN A 35 -20.93 -3.38 -7.28
CA ASN A 35 -20.75 -3.82 -5.90
C ASN A 35 -21.01 -5.32 -5.70
N HIS A 36 -21.84 -5.92 -6.56
CA HIS A 36 -22.28 -7.31 -6.46
C HIS A 36 -21.76 -8.18 -7.62
N ASP A 37 -21.73 -7.63 -8.84
CA ASP A 37 -21.25 -8.30 -10.05
C ASP A 37 -20.40 -7.33 -10.89
N PRO A 38 -19.09 -7.23 -10.60
CA PRO A 38 -18.22 -6.30 -11.31
C PRO A 38 -18.04 -6.67 -12.80
N LEU A 39 -18.14 -7.95 -13.19
CA LEU A 39 -18.04 -8.35 -14.59
C LEU A 39 -19.26 -7.92 -15.40
N ALA A 40 -20.47 -8.10 -14.87
CA ALA A 40 -21.70 -7.60 -15.51
C ALA A 40 -21.71 -6.05 -15.58
N ALA A 41 -21.20 -5.39 -14.55
CA ALA A 41 -21.04 -3.93 -14.55
C ALA A 41 -20.06 -3.44 -15.61
N LEU A 42 -18.95 -4.16 -15.88
CA LEU A 42 -18.00 -3.85 -16.95
C LEU A 42 -18.65 -3.92 -18.33
N VAL A 43 -19.52 -4.89 -18.59
CA VAL A 43 -20.29 -4.96 -19.84
C VAL A 43 -21.17 -3.72 -20.02
N SER A 44 -21.87 -3.31 -18.95
CA SER A 44 -22.70 -2.10 -18.96
C SER A 44 -21.86 -0.82 -19.13
N TYR A 45 -20.71 -0.76 -18.46
CA TYR A 45 -19.73 0.33 -18.58
C TYR A 45 -19.23 0.49 -20.02
N ASP A 46 -18.85 -0.60 -20.69
CA ASP A 46 -18.38 -0.54 -22.08
C ASP A 46 -19.49 -0.14 -23.05
N SER A 47 -20.75 -0.50 -22.80
CA SER A 47 -21.89 -0.17 -23.66
C SER A 47 -22.18 1.33 -23.76
N ILE A 48 -21.86 2.12 -22.71
CA ILE A 48 -22.13 3.57 -22.65
C ILE A 48 -20.94 4.43 -23.08
N ARG A 49 -19.82 3.84 -23.50
CA ARG A 49 -18.59 4.55 -23.87
C ARG A 49 -18.84 5.69 -24.85
N GLY A 50 -19.57 5.42 -25.93
CA GLY A 50 -19.85 6.41 -26.96
C GLY A 50 -20.71 7.59 -26.48
N GLU A 51 -21.59 7.36 -25.49
CA GLU A 51 -22.38 8.43 -24.86
C GLU A 51 -21.51 9.30 -23.95
N MET A 52 -20.53 8.70 -23.28
CA MET A 52 -19.63 9.40 -22.36
C MET A 52 -18.58 10.27 -23.06
N GLU A 53 -18.18 9.94 -24.30
CA GLU A 53 -17.25 10.77 -25.07
C GLU A 53 -17.80 12.19 -25.39
N GLY A 54 -19.13 12.36 -25.39
CA GLY A 54 -19.79 13.66 -25.54
C GLY A 54 -20.17 14.37 -24.24
N ALA A 55 -19.92 13.73 -23.09
CA ALA A 55 -20.29 14.26 -21.78
C ALA A 55 -19.36 15.40 -21.32
N SER A 56 -19.76 16.10 -20.24
CA SER A 56 -18.87 17.10 -19.63
C SER A 56 -17.58 16.47 -19.10
N ASP A 57 -16.48 17.26 -19.06
CA ASP A 57 -15.17 16.79 -18.53
C ASP A 57 -15.30 16.11 -17.18
N TYR A 58 -16.16 16.63 -16.28
CA TYR A 58 -16.38 16.03 -14.97
C TYR A 58 -17.04 14.65 -15.07
N ILE A 59 -18.09 14.50 -15.86
CA ILE A 59 -18.77 13.22 -16.04
C ILE A 59 -17.85 12.20 -16.74
N TYR A 60 -17.12 12.63 -17.76
CA TYR A 60 -16.16 11.76 -18.44
C TYR A 60 -15.08 11.24 -17.50
N ASN A 61 -14.49 12.08 -16.66
CA ASN A 61 -13.49 11.63 -15.68
C ASN A 61 -14.12 10.78 -14.57
N ARG A 62 -15.39 11.00 -14.19
CA ARG A 62 -16.13 10.09 -13.30
C ARG A 62 -16.37 8.72 -13.94
N TYR A 63 -16.71 8.69 -15.22
CA TYR A 63 -16.81 7.45 -16.00
C TYR A 63 -15.49 6.69 -16.02
N GLU A 64 -14.39 7.35 -16.34
CA GLU A 64 -13.07 6.73 -16.35
C GLU A 64 -12.65 6.20 -14.96
N LEU A 65 -12.94 6.94 -13.89
CA LEU A 65 -12.69 6.48 -12.52
C LEU A 65 -13.55 5.26 -12.15
N LEU A 66 -14.81 5.23 -12.60
CA LEU A 66 -15.66 4.06 -12.45
C LEU A 66 -15.07 2.83 -13.16
N GLY A 67 -14.49 3.00 -14.35
CA GLY A 67 -13.76 1.94 -15.04
C GLY A 67 -12.62 1.38 -14.20
N VAL A 68 -11.77 2.22 -13.61
CA VAL A 68 -10.70 1.78 -12.70
C VAL A 68 -11.27 0.99 -11.51
N ARG A 69 -12.35 1.50 -10.88
CA ARG A 69 -13.04 0.81 -9.79
C ARG A 69 -13.55 -0.58 -10.18
N LEU A 70 -14.17 -0.71 -11.34
CA LEU A 70 -14.74 -1.97 -11.80
C LEU A 70 -13.65 -3.01 -12.11
N HIS A 71 -12.52 -2.57 -12.69
CA HIS A 71 -11.36 -3.44 -12.92
C HIS A 71 -10.76 -3.93 -11.60
N ASP A 72 -10.56 -3.04 -10.62
CA ASP A 72 -10.08 -3.40 -9.27
C ASP A 72 -11.01 -4.44 -8.61
N LYS A 73 -12.34 -4.24 -8.68
CA LYS A 73 -13.32 -5.19 -8.12
C LYS A 73 -13.44 -6.52 -8.88
N ALA A 74 -13.07 -6.54 -10.15
CA ALA A 74 -13.06 -7.74 -10.99
C ALA A 74 -11.71 -8.48 -10.96
N ASP A 75 -10.77 -8.08 -10.11
CA ASP A 75 -9.40 -8.61 -10.02
C ASP A 75 -8.63 -8.54 -11.35
N ILE A 76 -8.95 -7.53 -12.19
CA ILE A 76 -8.26 -7.29 -13.45
C ILE A 76 -7.11 -6.33 -13.21
N LEU A 77 -5.88 -6.86 -13.28
CA LEU A 77 -4.67 -6.12 -12.97
C LEU A 77 -4.40 -4.99 -13.98
N PRO A 78 -4.04 -3.78 -13.52
CA PRO A 78 -3.66 -2.68 -14.38
C PRO A 78 -2.32 -2.96 -15.07
N THR A 79 -2.20 -2.55 -16.33
CA THR A 79 -0.94 -2.66 -17.10
C THR A 79 -0.08 -1.40 -17.01
N SER A 80 -0.64 -0.28 -16.57
CA SER A 80 0.07 1.00 -16.40
C SER A 80 -0.67 1.95 -15.44
N ASP A 81 0.05 2.96 -14.94
CA ASP A 81 -0.50 4.03 -14.08
C ASP A 81 -1.02 5.25 -14.87
N SER A 82 -0.98 5.23 -16.19
CA SER A 82 -1.26 6.41 -17.02
C SER A 82 -2.66 6.97 -16.83
N CYS A 83 -3.67 6.11 -16.74
CA CYS A 83 -5.07 6.51 -16.54
C CYS A 83 -5.25 7.14 -15.14
N ILE A 84 -4.86 6.43 -14.11
CA ILE A 84 -5.11 6.89 -12.74
C ILE A 84 -4.33 8.18 -12.41
N ARG A 85 -3.12 8.35 -12.92
CA ARG A 85 -2.34 9.58 -12.75
C ARG A 85 -3.01 10.80 -13.37
N ARG A 86 -3.63 10.65 -14.55
CA ARG A 86 -4.42 11.70 -15.20
C ARG A 86 -5.67 12.04 -14.37
N LEU A 87 -6.37 11.02 -13.85
CA LEU A 87 -7.55 11.20 -13.00
C LEU A 87 -7.22 11.91 -11.70
N VAL A 88 -6.12 11.53 -11.04
CA VAL A 88 -5.63 12.22 -9.83
C VAL A 88 -5.39 13.70 -10.13
N ALA A 89 -4.64 14.03 -11.19
CA ALA A 89 -4.37 15.42 -11.56
C ALA A 89 -5.65 16.23 -11.85
N TYR A 90 -6.67 15.60 -12.45
CA TYR A 90 -7.96 16.23 -12.70
C TYR A 90 -8.73 16.50 -11.40
N PHE A 91 -8.92 15.46 -10.55
CA PHE A 91 -9.74 15.59 -9.36
C PHE A 91 -9.06 16.40 -8.24
N GLU A 92 -7.75 16.50 -8.21
CA GLU A 92 -7.03 17.44 -7.32
C GLU A 92 -7.43 18.89 -7.57
N GLN A 93 -7.65 19.26 -8.85
CA GLN A 93 -8.00 20.63 -9.25
C GLN A 93 -9.50 20.90 -9.24
N LYS A 94 -10.32 19.94 -9.67
CA LYS A 94 -11.74 20.10 -9.97
C LYS A 94 -12.67 19.30 -9.08
N GLY A 95 -12.16 18.24 -8.40
CA GLY A 95 -12.96 17.36 -7.57
C GLY A 95 -13.29 17.98 -6.20
N ASN A 96 -14.45 17.59 -5.68
CA ASN A 96 -14.79 17.82 -4.27
C ASN A 96 -14.02 16.83 -3.36
N ASN A 97 -14.23 16.91 -2.05
CA ASN A 97 -13.50 16.07 -1.10
C ASN A 97 -13.78 14.57 -1.26
N ALA A 98 -15.02 14.18 -1.58
CA ALA A 98 -15.38 12.78 -1.84
C ALA A 98 -14.77 12.26 -3.16
N ASP A 99 -14.73 13.09 -4.20
CA ASP A 99 -14.06 12.74 -5.46
C ASP A 99 -12.54 12.51 -5.23
N LYS A 100 -11.91 13.36 -4.42
CA LYS A 100 -10.50 13.23 -4.06
C LYS A 100 -10.24 11.96 -3.26
N GLN A 101 -11.09 11.65 -2.28
CA GLN A 101 -11.02 10.41 -1.54
C GLN A 101 -11.07 9.19 -2.47
N GLU A 102 -12.06 9.15 -3.37
CA GLU A 102 -12.28 8.01 -4.27
C GLU A 102 -11.10 7.84 -5.25
N VAL A 103 -10.62 8.92 -5.88
CA VAL A 103 -9.49 8.83 -6.81
C VAL A 103 -8.19 8.44 -6.11
N TYR A 104 -7.94 8.92 -4.89
CA TYR A 104 -6.76 8.53 -4.13
C TYR A 104 -6.83 7.06 -3.70
N TYR A 105 -8.00 6.57 -3.27
CA TYR A 105 -8.17 5.16 -2.94
C TYR A 105 -7.82 4.25 -4.14
N TYR A 106 -8.40 4.53 -5.32
CA TYR A 106 -8.13 3.73 -6.51
C TYR A 106 -6.72 3.95 -7.08
N ALA A 107 -6.10 5.10 -6.84
CA ALA A 107 -4.68 5.27 -7.10
C ALA A 107 -3.83 4.35 -6.21
N GLY A 108 -4.16 4.27 -4.92
CA GLY A 108 -3.55 3.30 -4.01
C GLY A 108 -3.69 1.85 -4.49
N SER A 109 -4.89 1.44 -4.93
CA SER A 109 -5.14 0.10 -5.48
C SER A 109 -4.32 -0.18 -6.74
N VAL A 110 -4.32 0.76 -7.70
CA VAL A 110 -3.53 0.61 -8.94
C VAL A 110 -2.04 0.45 -8.63
N TYR A 111 -1.48 1.27 -7.73
CA TYR A 111 -0.06 1.15 -7.38
C TYR A 111 0.25 -0.10 -6.54
N ARG A 112 -0.67 -0.58 -5.70
CA ARG A 112 -0.57 -1.87 -5.02
C ARG A 112 -0.44 -3.01 -6.04
N ASP A 113 -1.31 -3.02 -7.06
CA ASP A 113 -1.36 -4.07 -8.08
C ASP A 113 -0.17 -4.01 -9.04
N LEU A 114 0.39 -2.80 -9.27
CA LEU A 114 1.67 -2.60 -9.97
C LEU A 114 2.89 -2.91 -9.10
N GLN A 115 2.70 -3.41 -7.88
CA GLN A 115 3.75 -3.71 -6.89
C GLN A 115 4.61 -2.50 -6.52
N ASP A 116 4.03 -1.30 -6.54
CA ASP A 116 4.63 -0.05 -6.07
C ASP A 116 4.06 0.31 -4.70
N SER A 117 4.42 -0.46 -3.68
CA SER A 117 3.96 -0.26 -2.30
C SER A 117 4.21 1.15 -1.76
N PRO A 118 5.32 1.84 -2.10
CA PRO A 118 5.52 3.21 -1.67
C PRO A 118 4.46 4.20 -2.16
N ARG A 119 4.10 4.13 -3.45
CA ARG A 119 3.04 5.00 -3.99
C ARG A 119 1.66 4.55 -3.53
N ALA A 120 1.43 3.25 -3.40
CA ALA A 120 0.19 2.71 -2.84
C ALA A 120 -0.06 3.28 -1.44
N LEU A 121 0.94 3.23 -0.56
CA LEU A 121 0.88 3.77 0.79
C LEU A 121 0.57 5.28 0.79
N GLU A 122 1.28 6.06 -0.03
CA GLU A 122 1.06 7.50 -0.15
C GLU A 122 -0.40 7.81 -0.50
N TYR A 123 -0.95 7.14 -1.52
CA TYR A 123 -2.31 7.43 -1.97
C TYR A 123 -3.38 6.93 -1.01
N PHE A 124 -3.20 5.79 -0.36
CA PHE A 124 -4.13 5.36 0.69
C PHE A 124 -4.12 6.31 1.90
N LEU A 125 -2.97 6.84 2.31
CA LEU A 125 -2.89 7.87 3.35
C LEU A 125 -3.62 9.16 2.94
N ARG A 126 -3.41 9.62 1.69
CA ARG A 126 -4.11 10.81 1.15
C ARG A 126 -5.62 10.59 1.09
N SER A 127 -6.08 9.38 0.77
CA SER A 127 -7.50 9.02 0.78
C SER A 127 -8.08 9.08 2.20
N ALA A 128 -7.39 8.51 3.19
CA ALA A 128 -7.82 8.56 4.59
C ALA A 128 -7.82 10.00 5.14
N ASP A 129 -6.85 10.83 4.78
CA ASP A 129 -6.75 12.23 5.19
C ASP A 129 -7.92 13.09 4.70
N CYS A 130 -8.61 12.70 3.63
CA CYS A 130 -9.83 13.39 3.19
C CYS A 130 -10.91 13.43 4.28
N ALA A 131 -10.93 12.48 5.21
CA ALA A 131 -11.90 12.47 6.32
C ALA A 131 -11.72 13.66 7.27
N ALA A 132 -10.51 14.19 7.42
CA ALA A 132 -10.25 15.39 8.24
C ALA A 132 -10.72 16.69 7.56
N HIS A 133 -10.96 16.68 6.26
CA HIS A 133 -11.23 17.88 5.46
C HIS A 133 -12.68 18.02 5.00
N GLY A 134 -13.58 17.09 5.35
CA GLY A 134 -14.98 17.19 5.03
C GLY A 134 -15.70 15.86 4.87
N LYS A 135 -16.86 15.89 4.22
CA LYS A 135 -17.67 14.69 4.01
C LYS A 135 -16.96 13.70 3.08
N VAL A 136 -16.90 12.45 3.51
CA VAL A 136 -16.29 11.31 2.81
C VAL A 136 -17.26 10.13 2.74
N ASP A 137 -16.94 9.15 1.90
CA ASP A 137 -17.55 7.83 1.91
C ASP A 137 -16.94 7.00 3.04
N SER A 138 -17.71 6.72 4.08
CA SER A 138 -17.22 5.99 5.27
C SER A 138 -16.91 4.52 4.97
N VAL A 139 -17.60 3.89 4.00
CA VAL A 139 -17.27 2.53 3.58
C VAL A 139 -15.91 2.51 2.88
N LEU A 140 -15.67 3.47 2.01
CA LEU A 140 -14.38 3.62 1.34
C LEU A 140 -13.27 3.98 2.33
N LEU A 141 -13.57 4.76 3.37
CA LEU A 141 -12.64 5.08 4.45
C LEU A 141 -12.25 3.82 5.24
N ARG A 142 -13.23 2.98 5.60
CA ARG A 142 -12.96 1.68 6.24
C ARG A 142 -12.05 0.83 5.37
N ASN A 143 -12.36 0.70 4.07
CA ASN A 143 -11.55 -0.07 3.14
C ASN A 143 -10.13 0.50 2.99
N CYS A 144 -9.99 1.83 3.06
CA CYS A 144 -8.71 2.52 3.03
C CYS A 144 -7.84 2.11 4.23
N TYR A 145 -8.40 2.08 5.44
CA TYR A 145 -7.67 1.63 6.62
C TYR A 145 -7.31 0.15 6.57
N SER A 146 -8.16 -0.71 5.98
CA SER A 146 -7.86 -2.11 5.72
C SER A 146 -6.62 -2.26 4.80
N GLN A 147 -6.57 -1.50 3.70
CA GLN A 147 -5.42 -1.51 2.79
C GLN A 147 -4.14 -0.98 3.48
N LEU A 148 -4.25 0.10 4.25
CA LEU A 148 -3.13 0.65 5.03
C LEU A 148 -2.59 -0.37 6.03
N CYS A 149 -3.47 -1.10 6.71
CA CYS A 149 -3.08 -2.17 7.63
C CYS A 149 -2.20 -3.21 6.92
N GLY A 150 -2.63 -3.71 5.76
CA GLY A 150 -1.89 -4.69 4.97
C GLY A 150 -0.54 -4.15 4.47
N VAL A 151 -0.50 -2.92 3.94
CA VAL A 151 0.75 -2.32 3.46
C VAL A 151 1.75 -2.11 4.60
N TYR A 152 1.32 -1.58 5.75
CA TYR A 152 2.19 -1.42 6.93
C TYR A 152 2.69 -2.78 7.46
N TYR A 153 1.82 -3.79 7.48
CA TYR A 153 2.20 -5.15 7.88
C TYR A 153 3.29 -5.73 7.00
N ASN A 154 3.15 -5.58 5.67
CA ASN A 154 4.12 -6.09 4.69
C ASN A 154 5.50 -5.43 4.82
N VAL A 155 5.55 -4.15 5.17
CA VAL A 155 6.81 -3.43 5.42
C VAL A 155 7.29 -3.56 6.87
N GLN A 156 6.67 -4.42 7.68
CA GLN A 156 7.00 -4.71 9.07
C GLN A 156 6.85 -3.51 10.03
N ASP A 157 6.06 -2.52 9.66
CA ASP A 157 5.67 -1.43 10.55
C ASP A 157 4.40 -1.82 11.33
N TYR A 158 4.56 -2.72 12.27
CA TYR A 158 3.44 -3.34 12.98
C TYR A 158 2.68 -2.38 13.90
N GLU A 159 3.31 -1.33 14.41
CA GLU A 159 2.64 -0.31 15.21
C GLU A 159 1.65 0.51 14.35
N ASN A 160 2.07 0.94 13.16
CA ASN A 160 1.18 1.64 12.24
C ASN A 160 0.15 0.68 11.62
N SER A 161 0.49 -0.60 11.42
CA SER A 161 -0.48 -1.63 11.04
C SER A 161 -1.58 -1.78 12.09
N LEU A 162 -1.22 -1.86 13.38
CA LEU A 162 -2.16 -1.92 14.49
C LEU A 162 -3.03 -0.65 14.58
N TRP A 163 -2.42 0.52 14.39
CA TRP A 163 -3.16 1.77 14.34
C TRP A 163 -4.20 1.74 13.23
N ALA A 164 -3.83 1.36 12.01
CA ALA A 164 -4.74 1.29 10.87
C ALA A 164 -5.87 0.27 11.11
N ALA A 165 -5.56 -0.93 11.64
CA ALA A 165 -6.55 -1.94 11.99
C ALA A 165 -7.56 -1.44 13.04
N LYS A 166 -7.12 -0.66 14.02
CA LYS A 166 -8.02 -0.05 15.01
C LYS A 166 -8.93 1.01 14.38
N GLN A 167 -8.40 1.83 13.45
CA GLN A 167 -9.23 2.79 12.72
C GLN A 167 -10.26 2.08 11.84
N GLU A 168 -9.86 1.01 11.14
CA GLU A 168 -10.77 0.15 10.36
C GLU A 168 -11.93 -0.34 11.23
N CYS A 169 -11.63 -0.97 12.36
CA CYS A 169 -12.66 -1.49 13.28
C CYS A 169 -13.53 -0.38 13.88
N ALA A 170 -12.97 0.80 14.17
CA ALA A 170 -13.76 1.93 14.67
C ALA A 170 -14.79 2.38 13.63
N VAL A 171 -14.36 2.60 12.39
CA VAL A 171 -15.28 2.99 11.29
C VAL A 171 -16.27 1.87 10.98
N ALA A 172 -15.83 0.60 10.94
CA ALA A 172 -16.70 -0.55 10.71
C ALA A 172 -17.79 -0.68 11.80
N LYS A 173 -17.43 -0.40 13.05
CA LYS A 173 -18.36 -0.42 14.18
C LYS A 173 -19.39 0.71 14.10
N GLU A 174 -18.98 1.91 13.71
CA GLU A 174 -19.89 3.03 13.47
C GLU A 174 -20.89 2.74 12.33
N LEU A 175 -20.44 2.03 11.31
CA LEU A 175 -21.28 1.60 10.18
C LEU A 175 -22.15 0.37 10.49
N GLY A 176 -21.92 -0.33 11.60
CA GLY A 176 -22.59 -1.59 11.93
C GLY A 176 -22.19 -2.78 11.04
N ILE A 177 -21.00 -2.73 10.42
CA ILE A 177 -20.45 -3.75 9.51
C ILE A 177 -19.12 -4.34 10.02
N LEU A 178 -18.89 -4.28 11.33
CA LEU A 178 -17.70 -4.90 11.92
C LEU A 178 -17.72 -6.41 11.65
N ASP A 179 -16.67 -6.91 11.04
CA ASP A 179 -16.51 -8.30 10.65
C ASP A 179 -15.26 -8.94 11.29
N ASP A 180 -15.20 -10.26 11.22
CA ASP A 180 -14.10 -11.04 11.77
C ASP A 180 -12.75 -10.76 11.07
N ILE A 181 -12.76 -10.37 9.79
CA ILE A 181 -11.56 -9.99 9.03
C ILE A 181 -10.91 -8.75 9.64
N SER A 182 -11.71 -7.71 9.95
CA SER A 182 -11.22 -6.48 10.59
C SER A 182 -10.60 -6.75 11.97
N LEU A 183 -11.16 -7.70 12.73
CA LEU A 183 -10.60 -8.14 14.01
C LEU A 183 -9.28 -8.91 13.81
N MET A 184 -9.21 -9.78 12.79
CA MET A 184 -7.98 -10.52 12.46
C MET A 184 -6.83 -9.62 12.05
N HIS A 185 -7.08 -8.46 11.44
CA HIS A 185 -6.03 -7.47 11.19
C HIS A 185 -5.38 -6.98 12.49
N GLN A 186 -6.16 -6.77 13.56
CA GLN A 186 -5.60 -6.44 14.87
C GLN A 186 -4.85 -7.62 15.50
N VAL A 187 -5.38 -8.84 15.40
CA VAL A 187 -4.72 -10.07 15.87
C VAL A 187 -3.34 -10.20 15.25
N ASN A 188 -3.25 -10.06 13.93
CA ASN A 188 -1.99 -10.16 13.19
C ASN A 188 -0.96 -9.12 13.67
N ALA A 189 -1.37 -7.87 13.85
CA ALA A 189 -0.50 -6.81 14.33
C ALA A 189 -0.08 -7.03 15.79
N TYR A 190 -0.99 -7.40 16.70
CA TYR A 190 -0.68 -7.72 18.07
C TYR A 190 0.30 -8.89 18.21
N SER A 191 0.12 -9.94 17.39
CA SER A 191 1.00 -11.11 17.39
C SER A 191 2.44 -10.75 17.00
N GLN A 192 2.61 -9.85 16.01
CA GLN A 192 3.94 -9.38 15.61
C GLN A 192 4.59 -8.43 16.64
N LEU A 193 3.79 -7.74 17.43
CA LEU A 193 4.25 -6.86 18.52
C LEU A 193 4.49 -7.61 19.84
N ASP A 194 4.42 -8.94 19.86
CA ASP A 194 4.50 -9.81 21.05
C ASP A 194 3.46 -9.47 22.15
N ARG A 195 2.34 -8.87 21.73
CA ARG A 195 1.20 -8.51 22.59
C ARG A 195 0.19 -9.66 22.64
N ARG A 196 0.65 -10.80 23.18
CA ARG A 196 -0.05 -12.09 23.11
C ARG A 196 -1.41 -12.12 23.79
N ALA A 197 -1.56 -11.44 24.91
CA ALA A 197 -2.82 -11.44 25.65
C ALA A 197 -3.95 -10.81 24.82
N GLU A 198 -3.68 -9.64 24.23
CA GLU A 198 -4.65 -8.94 23.40
C GLU A 198 -4.96 -9.70 22.11
N ALA A 199 -3.95 -10.36 21.52
CA ALA A 199 -4.17 -11.22 20.35
C ALA A 199 -5.09 -12.40 20.69
N LEU A 200 -4.82 -13.12 21.80
CA LEU A 200 -5.61 -14.28 22.22
C LEU A 200 -7.06 -13.92 22.54
N ASP A 201 -7.31 -12.79 23.21
CA ASP A 201 -8.66 -12.34 23.53
C ASP A 201 -9.48 -12.14 22.24
N LEU A 202 -8.92 -11.45 21.26
CA LEU A 202 -9.58 -11.26 19.96
C LEU A 202 -9.73 -12.56 19.16
N MET A 203 -8.74 -13.44 19.17
CA MET A 203 -8.82 -14.76 18.51
C MET A 203 -9.97 -15.61 19.08
N GLN A 204 -10.20 -15.58 20.40
CA GLN A 204 -11.32 -16.28 21.03
C GLN A 204 -12.66 -15.64 20.67
N GLU A 205 -12.75 -14.32 20.56
CA GLU A 205 -13.93 -13.59 20.09
C GLU A 205 -14.29 -14.02 18.68
N VAL A 206 -13.31 -13.98 17.74
CA VAL A 206 -13.51 -14.39 16.34
C VAL A 206 -13.87 -15.86 16.20
N LEU A 207 -13.21 -16.76 16.98
CA LEU A 207 -13.56 -18.18 17.00
C LEU A 207 -14.98 -18.42 17.51
N GLY A 208 -15.42 -17.62 18.48
CA GLY A 208 -16.80 -17.59 18.97
C GLY A 208 -17.79 -17.23 17.87
N SER A 209 -17.53 -16.16 17.13
CA SER A 209 -18.32 -15.69 16.00
C SER A 209 -18.42 -16.76 14.90
N GLN A 210 -17.30 -17.27 14.39
CA GLN A 210 -17.25 -18.31 13.34
C GLN A 210 -17.97 -19.61 13.76
N SER A 211 -17.95 -19.94 15.06
CA SER A 211 -18.63 -21.13 15.57
C SER A 211 -20.16 -21.03 15.52
N GLN A 212 -20.69 -19.81 15.61
CA GLN A 212 -22.13 -19.55 15.57
C GLN A 212 -22.68 -19.46 14.15
N MET A 213 -21.80 -19.21 13.16
CA MET A 213 -22.19 -19.10 11.75
C MET A 213 -22.52 -20.47 11.15
N PRO A 214 -23.50 -20.54 10.24
CA PRO A 214 -23.74 -21.76 9.45
C PRO A 214 -22.52 -22.06 8.56
N PRO A 215 -22.23 -23.34 8.23
CA PRO A 215 -21.03 -23.73 7.47
C PRO A 215 -20.80 -22.96 6.16
N SER A 216 -21.87 -22.62 5.44
CA SER A 216 -21.81 -21.87 4.16
C SER A 216 -21.46 -20.39 4.31
N GLN A 217 -21.50 -19.83 5.51
CA GLN A 217 -21.18 -18.44 5.79
C GLN A 217 -19.84 -18.27 6.52
N ARG A 218 -19.19 -19.39 6.90
CA ARG A 218 -17.88 -19.34 7.56
C ARG A 218 -16.80 -18.93 6.58
N ASP A 219 -15.92 -18.05 7.06
CA ASP A 219 -14.77 -17.63 6.30
C ASP A 219 -13.60 -18.61 6.51
N ALA A 220 -13.26 -19.34 5.44
CA ALA A 220 -12.17 -20.31 5.47
C ALA A 220 -10.80 -19.66 5.66
N GLY A 221 -10.61 -18.42 5.19
CA GLY A 221 -9.39 -17.63 5.39
C GLY A 221 -9.21 -17.28 6.86
N VAL A 222 -10.25 -16.73 7.49
CA VAL A 222 -10.26 -16.40 8.93
C VAL A 222 -10.00 -17.65 9.78
N LEU A 223 -10.69 -18.76 9.50
CA LEU A 223 -10.49 -20.03 10.21
C LEU A 223 -9.08 -20.59 10.03
N ASN A 224 -8.49 -20.40 8.85
CA ASN A 224 -7.11 -20.78 8.58
C ASN A 224 -6.10 -19.98 9.39
N ASP A 225 -6.27 -18.66 9.44
CA ASP A 225 -5.37 -17.78 10.17
C ASP A 225 -5.48 -18.03 11.68
N LEU A 226 -6.70 -18.20 12.21
CA LEU A 226 -6.91 -18.66 13.58
C LEU A 226 -6.24 -20.02 13.88
N LEU A 227 -6.39 -20.98 12.97
CA LEU A 227 -5.75 -22.29 13.10
C LEU A 227 -4.23 -22.18 13.15
N HIS A 228 -3.67 -21.32 12.29
CA HIS A 228 -2.24 -21.02 12.27
C HIS A 228 -1.76 -20.49 13.61
N ASP A 229 -2.46 -19.49 14.15
CA ASP A 229 -2.06 -18.76 15.36
C ASP A 229 -2.27 -19.61 16.61
N PHE A 230 -3.40 -20.30 16.76
CA PHE A 230 -3.60 -21.23 17.88
C PHE A 230 -2.59 -22.40 17.87
N CYS A 231 -2.17 -22.88 16.70
CA CYS A 231 -1.06 -23.84 16.60
C CYS A 231 0.27 -23.23 17.06
N GLY A 232 0.51 -21.94 16.81
CA GLY A 232 1.67 -21.19 17.29
C GLY A 232 1.68 -21.09 18.81
N GLU A 233 0.55 -20.77 19.41
CA GLU A 233 0.33 -20.64 20.86
C GLU A 233 0.21 -22.00 21.56
N GLN A 234 0.23 -23.13 20.84
CA GLN A 234 0.02 -24.49 21.34
C GLN A 234 -1.34 -24.69 22.05
N ASP A 235 -2.34 -23.89 21.72
CA ASP A 235 -3.71 -24.05 22.21
C ASP A 235 -4.42 -25.15 21.42
N VAL A 236 -4.22 -26.39 21.87
CA VAL A 236 -4.77 -27.59 21.22
C VAL A 236 -6.30 -27.55 21.12
N PRO A 237 -7.07 -27.20 22.17
CA PRO A 237 -8.54 -27.16 22.09
C PRO A 237 -9.06 -26.20 21.03
N SER A 238 -8.54 -24.98 20.97
CA SER A 238 -8.95 -23.97 20.01
C SER A 238 -8.51 -24.32 18.59
N ALA A 239 -7.28 -24.85 18.40
CA ALA A 239 -6.80 -25.34 17.12
C ALA A 239 -7.66 -26.50 16.59
N GLU A 240 -8.05 -27.47 17.44
CA GLU A 240 -8.92 -28.56 17.06
C GLU A 240 -10.32 -28.07 16.66
N LYS A 241 -10.87 -27.10 17.39
CA LYS A 241 -12.14 -26.46 17.04
C LYS A 241 -12.07 -25.77 15.69
N CYS A 242 -11.04 -24.96 15.43
CA CYS A 242 -10.82 -24.33 14.11
C CYS A 242 -10.71 -25.36 12.99
N ALA A 243 -9.90 -26.41 13.18
CA ALA A 243 -9.71 -27.46 12.18
C ALA A 243 -11.03 -28.19 11.86
N ASN A 244 -11.89 -28.42 12.86
CA ASN A 244 -13.19 -29.05 12.68
C ASN A 244 -14.21 -28.12 11.99
N LEU A 245 -14.17 -26.81 12.25
CA LEU A 245 -14.99 -25.83 11.54
C LEU A 245 -14.55 -25.71 10.08
N LEU A 246 -13.24 -25.66 9.82
CA LEU A 246 -12.67 -25.59 8.47
C LEU A 246 -13.06 -26.80 7.61
N LYS A 247 -13.10 -28.01 8.18
CA LYS A 247 -13.57 -29.23 7.48
C LYS A 247 -15.02 -29.16 7.00
N GLN A 248 -15.81 -28.29 7.57
CA GLN A 248 -17.23 -28.12 7.21
C GLN A 248 -17.42 -27.02 6.16
N THR A 249 -16.37 -26.34 5.72
CA THR A 249 -16.40 -25.35 4.63
C THR A 249 -16.13 -26.02 3.28
N ASP A 250 -16.52 -25.36 2.20
CA ASP A 250 -16.24 -25.81 0.82
C ASP A 250 -14.74 -25.73 0.44
N ALA A 251 -13.92 -25.07 1.27
CA ALA A 251 -12.48 -24.98 1.09
C ALA A 251 -11.72 -26.26 1.50
N PHE A 252 -12.41 -27.27 2.04
CA PHE A 252 -11.78 -28.54 2.40
C PHE A 252 -11.94 -29.57 1.27
N PRO A 253 -10.90 -30.36 0.86
CA PRO A 253 -9.55 -30.41 1.43
C PRO A 253 -8.70 -29.18 1.12
N PRO A 254 -7.88 -28.70 2.10
CA PRO A 254 -7.13 -27.47 1.96
C PRO A 254 -6.05 -27.58 0.88
N LYS A 255 -5.83 -26.46 0.14
CA LYS A 255 -4.78 -26.34 -0.88
C LYS A 255 -3.96 -25.07 -0.62
N GLY A 256 -2.72 -25.00 -1.14
CA GLY A 256 -1.87 -23.83 -1.02
C GLY A 256 -1.69 -23.41 0.45
N ARG A 257 -1.92 -22.11 0.75
CA ARG A 257 -1.76 -21.52 2.09
C ARG A 257 -2.61 -22.23 3.17
N LEU A 258 -3.81 -22.65 2.84
CA LEU A 258 -4.68 -23.39 3.77
C LEU A 258 -4.02 -24.71 4.22
N SER A 259 -3.24 -25.35 3.35
CA SER A 259 -2.53 -26.58 3.68
C SER A 259 -1.41 -26.36 4.71
N LEU A 260 -0.79 -25.17 4.76
CA LEU A 260 0.27 -24.86 5.74
C LEU A 260 -0.25 -24.92 7.18
N SER A 261 -1.37 -24.24 7.46
CA SER A 261 -1.98 -24.21 8.78
C SER A 261 -2.47 -25.60 9.19
N TYR A 262 -3.04 -26.33 8.24
CA TYR A 262 -3.48 -27.69 8.49
C TYR A 262 -2.31 -28.67 8.73
N ALA A 263 -1.18 -28.48 8.06
CA ALA A 263 0.06 -29.22 8.33
C ALA A 263 0.60 -28.94 9.74
N ARG A 264 0.56 -27.66 10.18
CA ARG A 264 0.95 -27.27 11.56
C ARG A 264 0.03 -27.94 12.60
N TYR A 265 -1.28 -27.95 12.34
CA TYR A 265 -2.24 -28.66 13.21
C TYR A 265 -1.93 -30.15 13.28
N CYS A 266 -1.68 -30.81 12.15
CA CYS A 266 -1.30 -32.21 12.13
C CYS A 266 -0.01 -32.49 12.94
N LYS A 267 0.94 -31.57 12.87
CA LYS A 267 2.17 -31.64 13.67
C LYS A 267 1.87 -31.50 15.17
N LEU A 268 1.04 -30.54 15.55
CA LEU A 268 0.61 -30.32 16.95
C LEU A 268 -0.09 -31.57 17.51
N MET A 269 -0.88 -32.27 16.68
CA MET A 269 -1.55 -33.53 17.02
C MET A 269 -0.67 -34.79 16.92
N GLY A 270 0.61 -34.64 16.64
CA GLY A 270 1.56 -35.75 16.51
C GLY A 270 1.38 -36.61 15.23
N ARG A 271 0.56 -36.18 14.26
CA ARG A 271 0.24 -36.90 13.02
C ARG A 271 1.24 -36.56 11.92
N MET A 272 2.46 -37.09 12.01
CA MET A 272 3.58 -36.65 11.19
C MET A 272 3.38 -36.96 9.68
N ASP A 273 2.80 -38.11 9.31
CA ASP A 273 2.56 -38.45 7.90
C ASP A 273 1.56 -37.47 7.25
N SER A 274 0.50 -37.14 7.97
CA SER A 274 -0.44 -36.12 7.51
C SER A 274 0.20 -34.73 7.45
N CYS A 275 1.05 -34.39 8.39
CA CYS A 275 1.81 -33.13 8.39
C CYS A 275 2.67 -33.01 7.13
N ILE A 276 3.45 -34.04 6.78
CA ILE A 276 4.26 -34.08 5.56
C ILE A 276 3.38 -33.97 4.31
N TYR A 277 2.26 -34.69 4.28
CA TYR A 277 1.31 -34.65 3.16
C TYR A 277 0.80 -33.24 2.90
N TYR A 278 0.33 -32.51 3.94
CA TYR A 278 -0.19 -31.18 3.77
C TYR A 278 0.88 -30.13 3.47
N TYR A 279 2.12 -30.27 4.00
CA TYR A 279 3.22 -29.40 3.55
C TYR A 279 3.55 -29.60 2.06
N LYS A 280 3.48 -30.82 1.54
CA LYS A 280 3.65 -31.08 0.10
C LYS A 280 2.54 -30.45 -0.75
N LEU A 281 1.30 -30.45 -0.26
CA LEU A 281 0.19 -29.75 -0.93
C LEU A 281 0.33 -28.23 -0.94
N ALA A 282 1.11 -27.67 -0.02
CA ALA A 282 1.39 -26.24 0.04
C ALA A 282 2.48 -25.79 -0.94
N LEU A 283 3.19 -26.71 -1.59
CA LEU A 283 4.19 -26.39 -2.62
C LEU A 283 3.50 -26.06 -3.95
N THR A 284 2.82 -24.93 -4.02
CA THR A 284 2.15 -24.44 -5.23
C THR A 284 2.99 -23.36 -5.90
N PRO A 285 3.28 -23.44 -7.23
CA PRO A 285 4.15 -22.50 -7.92
C PRO A 285 3.70 -21.04 -7.88
N ASP A 286 2.38 -20.82 -7.69
CA ASP A 286 1.78 -19.49 -7.70
C ASP A 286 1.86 -18.77 -6.34
N ASP A 287 2.32 -19.46 -5.27
CA ASP A 287 2.43 -18.92 -3.92
C ASP A 287 3.84 -19.15 -3.35
N SER A 288 4.76 -18.25 -3.70
CA SER A 288 6.17 -18.31 -3.29
C SER A 288 6.34 -18.29 -1.76
N LEU A 289 5.44 -17.63 -1.02
CA LEU A 289 5.51 -17.57 0.44
C LEU A 289 5.13 -18.89 1.08
N SER A 290 4.10 -19.54 0.58
CA SER A 290 3.71 -20.90 1.00
C SER A 290 4.77 -21.94 0.64
N MET A 291 5.36 -21.84 -0.55
CA MET A 291 6.50 -22.69 -0.96
C MET A 291 7.70 -22.51 -0.02
N TYR A 292 8.07 -21.28 0.29
CA TYR A 292 9.15 -20.97 1.24
C TYR A 292 8.94 -21.65 2.60
N GLU A 293 7.77 -21.45 3.18
CA GLU A 293 7.44 -22.02 4.51
C GLU A 293 7.40 -23.55 4.46
N ALA A 294 6.75 -24.13 3.44
CA ALA A 294 6.61 -25.57 3.27
C ALA A 294 7.97 -26.26 3.06
N SER A 295 8.81 -25.75 2.14
CA SER A 295 10.13 -26.28 1.85
C SER A 295 11.03 -26.24 3.09
N ARG A 296 11.01 -25.13 3.84
CA ARG A 296 11.73 -25.00 5.11
C ARG A 296 11.29 -26.02 6.16
N LYS A 297 9.98 -26.29 6.29
CA LYS A 297 9.45 -27.26 7.25
C LYS A 297 9.73 -28.69 6.82
N LEU A 298 9.60 -29.02 5.55
CA LEU A 298 9.91 -30.33 5.01
C LEU A 298 11.40 -30.64 5.15
N PHE A 299 12.28 -29.68 4.85
CA PHE A 299 13.72 -29.80 5.12
C PHE A 299 13.97 -30.24 6.58
N ARG A 300 13.44 -29.50 7.56
CA ARG A 300 13.65 -29.79 8.98
C ARG A 300 13.08 -31.15 9.40
N ILE A 301 11.94 -31.57 8.83
CA ILE A 301 11.34 -32.87 9.13
C ILE A 301 12.22 -34.00 8.59
N TYR A 302 12.62 -33.95 7.31
CA TYR A 302 13.45 -35.00 6.72
C TYR A 302 14.86 -35.06 7.28
N ASP A 303 15.43 -33.90 7.65
CA ASP A 303 16.73 -33.86 8.35
C ASP A 303 16.65 -34.55 9.71
N SER A 304 15.61 -34.26 10.51
CA SER A 304 15.38 -34.93 11.79
C SER A 304 15.13 -36.45 11.67
N GLN A 305 14.57 -36.89 10.53
CA GLN A 305 14.36 -38.31 10.22
C GLN A 305 15.63 -39.00 9.65
N GLY A 306 16.71 -38.26 9.46
CA GLY A 306 17.94 -38.78 8.88
C GLY A 306 17.87 -39.04 7.36
N ASN A 307 16.80 -38.62 6.68
CA ASN A 307 16.66 -38.73 5.23
C ASN A 307 17.39 -37.55 4.54
N LYS A 308 18.70 -37.64 4.46
CA LYS A 308 19.57 -36.56 3.96
C LYS A 308 19.30 -36.19 2.49
N ALA A 309 18.87 -37.14 1.66
CA ALA A 309 18.61 -36.87 0.25
C ALA A 309 17.42 -35.93 0.08
N LEU A 310 16.24 -36.26 0.68
CA LEU A 310 15.07 -35.41 0.62
C LEU A 310 15.27 -34.09 1.38
N ALA A 311 16.02 -34.10 2.50
CA ALA A 311 16.36 -32.89 3.21
C ALA A 311 17.15 -31.92 2.32
N LEU A 312 18.13 -32.41 1.56
CA LEU A 312 18.94 -31.60 0.65
C LEU A 312 18.09 -30.99 -0.49
N ASP A 313 17.18 -31.79 -1.06
CA ASP A 313 16.30 -31.31 -2.14
C ASP A 313 15.42 -30.14 -1.67
N TYR A 314 14.76 -30.27 -0.49
CA TYR A 314 13.97 -29.19 0.08
C TYR A 314 14.80 -28.00 0.59
N ALA A 315 16.05 -28.23 1.02
CA ALA A 315 16.96 -27.15 1.37
C ALA A 315 17.33 -26.28 0.16
N ARG A 316 17.56 -26.91 -1.00
CA ARG A 316 17.87 -26.18 -2.25
C ARG A 316 16.68 -25.34 -2.69
N GLU A 317 15.48 -25.94 -2.75
CA GLU A 317 14.25 -25.24 -3.08
C GLU A 317 14.02 -24.06 -2.14
N PHE A 318 14.20 -24.24 -0.83
CA PHE A 318 14.11 -23.19 0.17
C PHE A 318 15.11 -22.05 -0.07
N ILE A 319 16.37 -22.36 -0.38
CA ILE A 319 17.43 -21.36 -0.63
C ILE A 319 17.12 -20.54 -1.89
N ASP A 320 16.69 -21.19 -2.97
CA ASP A 320 16.35 -20.51 -4.23
C ASP A 320 15.21 -19.50 -4.01
N ILE A 321 14.16 -19.93 -3.30
CA ILE A 321 13.03 -19.04 -2.96
C ILE A 321 13.45 -17.91 -2.01
N CYS A 322 14.33 -18.18 -1.04
CA CYS A 322 14.88 -17.16 -0.14
C CYS A 322 15.57 -16.03 -0.89
N ILE A 323 16.40 -16.39 -1.87
CA ILE A 323 17.16 -15.40 -2.66
C ILE A 323 16.20 -14.48 -3.41
N ASP A 324 15.17 -15.05 -4.05
CA ASP A 324 14.21 -14.30 -4.83
C ASP A 324 13.34 -13.36 -3.96
N LEU A 325 12.85 -13.87 -2.82
CA LEU A 325 12.02 -13.10 -1.90
C LEU A 325 12.78 -11.99 -1.17
N ASP A 326 14.05 -12.25 -0.77
CA ASP A 326 14.83 -11.28 0.03
C ASP A 326 15.27 -10.08 -0.82
N LEU A 327 15.64 -10.29 -2.07
CA LEU A 327 15.98 -9.22 -3.00
C LEU A 327 14.79 -8.30 -3.28
N GLY A 328 13.61 -8.86 -3.55
CA GLY A 328 12.39 -8.08 -3.79
C GLY A 328 11.98 -7.28 -2.56
N ARG A 329 11.93 -7.91 -1.39
CA ARG A 329 11.49 -7.29 -0.14
C ARG A 329 12.39 -6.14 0.32
N ARG A 330 13.72 -6.24 0.16
CA ARG A 330 14.64 -5.17 0.55
C ARG A 330 14.51 -3.92 -0.31
N GLN A 331 14.32 -4.06 -1.61
CA GLN A 331 14.11 -2.94 -2.52
C GLN A 331 12.78 -2.24 -2.21
N GLU A 332 11.73 -3.00 -1.99
CA GLU A 332 10.40 -2.50 -1.65
C GLU A 332 10.39 -1.77 -0.31
N LEU A 333 11.00 -2.35 0.74
CA LEU A 333 11.08 -1.73 2.06
C LEU A 333 11.84 -0.40 2.02
N ALA A 334 13.00 -0.34 1.35
CA ALA A 334 13.79 0.88 1.23
C ALA A 334 13.03 2.00 0.49
N ALA A 335 12.33 1.65 -0.60
CA ALA A 335 11.51 2.58 -1.34
C ALA A 335 10.31 3.09 -0.52
N THR A 336 9.63 2.18 0.22
CA THR A 336 8.49 2.51 1.07
C THR A 336 8.86 3.46 2.20
N VAL A 337 9.96 3.20 2.92
CA VAL A 337 10.45 4.06 4.00
C VAL A 337 10.79 5.47 3.47
N ASN A 338 11.42 5.56 2.29
CA ASN A 338 11.78 6.85 1.69
C ASN A 338 10.54 7.66 1.28
N ASN A 339 9.51 7.02 0.73
CA ASN A 339 8.27 7.71 0.33
C ASN A 339 7.40 8.06 1.53
N LEU A 340 7.35 7.22 2.55
CA LEU A 340 6.69 7.53 3.81
C LEU A 340 7.33 8.78 4.46
N HIS A 341 8.65 8.87 4.46
CA HIS A 341 9.37 10.06 4.92
C HIS A 341 9.00 11.31 4.11
N LYS A 342 8.94 11.22 2.77
CA LYS A 342 8.50 12.32 1.90
C LYS A 342 7.06 12.73 2.17
N TYR A 343 6.16 11.76 2.37
CA TYR A 343 4.76 12.02 2.69
C TYR A 343 4.63 12.82 3.99
N TYR A 344 5.24 12.36 5.09
CA TYR A 344 5.17 13.07 6.37
C TYR A 344 5.82 14.45 6.30
N LYS A 345 6.92 14.62 5.57
CA LYS A 345 7.56 15.91 5.36
C LYS A 345 6.67 16.89 4.58
N ASN A 346 6.00 16.41 3.53
CA ASN A 346 5.07 17.25 2.76
C ASN A 346 3.86 17.62 3.61
N ARG A 347 3.33 16.69 4.39
CA ARG A 347 2.23 16.96 5.33
C ARG A 347 2.61 17.99 6.39
N GLU A 348 3.80 17.92 6.95
CA GLU A 348 4.29 18.92 7.90
C GLU A 348 4.33 20.33 7.28
N VAL A 349 4.74 20.44 6.00
CA VAL A 349 4.71 21.70 5.25
C VAL A 349 3.28 22.18 5.01
N GLU A 350 2.36 21.31 4.63
CA GLU A 350 0.95 21.63 4.46
C GLU A 350 0.30 22.10 5.76
N ASP A 351 0.56 21.42 6.87
CA ASP A 351 0.07 21.79 8.21
C ASP A 351 0.61 23.16 8.65
N ARG A 352 1.88 23.46 8.36
CA ARG A 352 2.46 24.80 8.61
C ARG A 352 1.75 25.87 7.78
N LEU A 353 1.58 25.65 6.49
CA LEU A 353 0.89 26.60 5.60
C LEU A 353 -0.58 26.78 6.00
N GLN A 354 -1.22 25.73 6.48
CA GLN A 354 -2.58 25.80 7.00
C GLN A 354 -2.65 26.64 8.28
N LYS A 355 -1.74 26.42 9.23
CA LYS A 355 -1.63 27.26 10.44
C LYS A 355 -1.35 28.72 10.12
N GLU A 356 -0.45 29.00 9.16
CA GLU A 356 -0.19 30.38 8.71
C GLU A 356 -1.45 31.02 8.11
N ARG A 357 -2.23 30.30 7.30
CA ARG A 357 -3.49 30.80 6.78
C ARG A 357 -4.52 31.06 7.88
N ASP A 358 -4.62 30.19 8.86
CA ASP A 358 -5.55 30.35 9.97
C ASP A 358 -5.12 31.50 10.88
N ASN A 359 -3.83 31.68 11.13
CA ASN A 359 -3.30 32.85 11.83
C ASN A 359 -3.60 34.17 11.06
N LEU A 360 -3.42 34.19 9.74
CA LEU A 360 -3.78 35.33 8.90
C LEU A 360 -5.27 35.65 8.97
N ARG A 361 -6.15 34.64 8.98
CA ARG A 361 -7.60 34.82 9.17
C ARG A 361 -7.90 35.43 10.53
N VAL A 362 -7.28 34.93 11.60
CA VAL A 362 -7.45 35.50 12.94
C VAL A 362 -6.97 36.97 12.98
N TYR A 363 -5.82 37.29 12.40
CA TYR A 363 -5.36 38.70 12.28
C TYR A 363 -6.34 39.57 11.51
N LEU A 364 -6.91 39.06 10.42
CA LEU A 364 -7.89 39.80 9.63
C LEU A 364 -9.16 40.07 10.43
N TRP A 365 -9.66 39.13 11.22
CA TRP A 365 -10.78 39.32 12.14
C TRP A 365 -10.45 40.33 13.24
N ILE A 366 -9.24 40.32 13.80
CA ILE A 366 -8.80 41.31 14.80
C ILE A 366 -8.78 42.71 14.19
N VAL A 367 -8.25 42.89 12.99
CA VAL A 367 -8.24 44.18 12.30
C VAL A 367 -9.64 44.67 11.99
N LEU A 368 -10.55 43.80 11.54
CA LEU A 368 -11.95 44.14 11.28
C LEU A 368 -12.69 44.57 12.56
N THR A 369 -12.49 43.86 13.67
CA THR A 369 -13.09 44.21 14.96
C THR A 369 -12.55 45.53 15.51
N LEU A 370 -11.25 45.76 15.41
CA LEU A 370 -10.63 47.03 15.81
C LEU A 370 -11.13 48.21 14.94
N SER A 371 -11.30 48.00 13.63
CA SER A 371 -11.83 49.05 12.74
C SER A 371 -13.30 49.36 13.07
N LEU A 372 -14.11 48.34 13.39
CA LEU A 372 -15.49 48.51 13.83
C LEU A 372 -15.56 49.29 15.16
N LEU A 373 -14.69 48.96 16.12
CA LEU A 373 -14.61 49.69 17.40
C LEU A 373 -14.22 51.14 17.20
N MET A 374 -13.27 51.40 16.30
CA MET A 374 -12.89 52.79 15.95
C MET A 374 -14.04 53.56 15.33
N MET A 375 -14.85 52.93 14.44
CA MET A 375 -16.04 53.55 13.87
C MET A 375 -17.09 53.84 14.94
N VAL A 376 -17.34 52.89 15.86
CA VAL A 376 -18.26 53.08 17.00
C VAL A 376 -17.78 54.23 17.91
N ALA A 377 -16.49 54.28 18.24
CA ALA A 377 -15.89 55.36 19.04
C ALA A 377 -16.01 56.74 18.34
N ALA A 378 -15.74 56.77 17.03
CA ALA A 378 -15.95 57.99 16.24
C ALA A 378 -17.40 58.45 16.21
N PHE A 379 -18.32 57.50 16.10
CA PHE A 379 -19.79 57.76 16.16
C PHE A 379 -20.22 58.31 17.54
N ILE A 380 -19.73 57.68 18.62
CA ILE A 380 -19.96 58.17 20.00
C ILE A 380 -19.41 59.60 20.17
N LEU A 381 -18.18 59.87 19.73
CA LEU A 381 -17.58 61.21 19.77
C LEU A 381 -18.39 62.21 18.95
N HIS A 382 -18.94 61.79 17.81
CA HIS A 382 -19.81 62.65 17.01
C HIS A 382 -21.10 63.00 17.78
N LEU A 383 -21.72 62.00 18.45
CA LEU A 383 -22.93 62.20 19.27
C LEU A 383 -22.65 63.11 20.47
N VAL A 384 -21.54 62.95 21.19
CA VAL A 384 -21.14 63.83 22.30
C VAL A 384 -20.89 65.26 21.82
N ARG A 385 -20.25 65.43 20.66
CA ARG A 385 -20.05 66.76 20.05
C ARG A 385 -21.40 67.39 19.65
N LYS A 386 -22.35 66.59 19.13
CA LYS A 386 -23.68 67.06 18.79
C LYS A 386 -24.45 67.47 20.04
N GLU A 387 -24.38 66.69 21.13
CA GLU A 387 -24.98 67.05 22.43
C GLU A 387 -24.41 68.34 23.01
N LYS A 388 -23.07 68.51 22.98
CA LYS A 388 -22.43 69.76 23.41
C LYS A 388 -22.88 70.95 22.58
N ARG A 389 -23.05 70.81 21.25
CA ARG A 389 -23.60 71.87 20.37
C ARG A 389 -25.05 72.21 20.72
N LEU A 390 -25.90 71.19 21.01
CA LEU A 390 -27.27 71.37 21.44
C LEU A 390 -27.35 72.09 22.78
N LYS A 391 -26.52 71.74 23.77
CA LYS A 391 -26.45 72.46 25.06
C LYS A 391 -25.98 73.91 24.90
N SER A 392 -25.02 74.17 23.99
CA SER A 392 -24.62 75.54 23.65
C SER A 392 -25.72 76.35 23.00
N LEU A 393 -26.52 75.73 22.09
CA LEU A 393 -27.68 76.34 21.48
C LEU A 393 -28.81 76.57 22.50
N HIS A 394 -29.04 75.70 23.50
CA HIS A 394 -29.96 75.90 24.60
C HIS A 394 -29.53 77.06 25.50
N GLY A 395 -28.21 77.16 25.78
CA GLY A 395 -27.65 78.32 26.51
C GLY A 395 -27.87 79.62 25.77
N LEU A 396 -27.66 79.62 24.45
CA LEU A 396 -27.97 80.80 23.61
C LEU A 396 -29.49 81.15 23.58
N ASN A 397 -30.37 80.14 23.49
CA ASN A 397 -31.82 80.35 23.58
C ASN A 397 -32.25 80.88 24.95
N GLY A 398 -31.58 80.42 26.03
CA GLY A 398 -31.76 80.98 27.38
C GLY A 398 -31.40 82.46 27.45
N VAL A 399 -30.26 82.84 26.85
CA VAL A 399 -29.82 84.24 26.76
C VAL A 399 -30.78 85.05 25.88
N VAL A 400 -31.24 84.52 24.74
CA VAL A 400 -32.21 85.19 23.86
C VAL A 400 -33.55 85.39 24.56
N ASN A 401 -33.99 84.36 25.31
CA ASN A 401 -35.24 84.45 26.07
C ASN A 401 -35.14 85.44 27.27
N SER A 402 -33.94 85.56 27.88
CA SER A 402 -33.68 86.57 28.90
C SER A 402 -33.68 87.96 28.30
N LEU A 403 -33.10 88.15 27.12
CA LEU A 403 -33.12 89.39 26.38
C LEU A 403 -34.57 89.78 25.93
N ARG A 404 -35.39 88.77 25.50
CA ARG A 404 -36.80 88.97 25.15
C ARG A 404 -37.63 89.40 26.37
N ARG A 405 -37.42 88.81 27.55
CA ARG A 405 -38.06 89.29 28.81
C ARG A 405 -37.66 90.69 29.16
N TYR A 406 -36.42 91.07 28.89
CA TYR A 406 -35.96 92.46 29.13
C TYR A 406 -36.64 93.45 28.19
N GLN A 407 -37.14 92.98 27.00
CA GLN A 407 -37.87 93.79 26.03
C GLN A 407 -39.40 93.67 26.17
N GLY A 408 -39.88 92.97 27.22
CA GLY A 408 -41.36 92.90 27.51
C GLY A 408 -42.18 91.95 26.59
N ILE A 409 -41.53 91.00 25.92
CA ILE A 409 -42.20 90.02 25.07
C ILE A 409 -42.30 88.70 25.88
N GLU A 410 -43.56 88.28 26.24
CA GLU A 410 -43.80 86.99 26.93
C GLU A 410 -43.56 85.80 26.01
N PRO A 411 -42.84 84.72 26.46
CA PRO A 411 -42.65 83.53 25.68
C PRO A 411 -43.85 82.59 25.73
N GLU A 412 -44.30 82.07 24.61
CA GLU A 412 -45.27 81.01 24.52
C GLU A 412 -44.83 79.71 25.23
N PRO A 413 -45.54 79.25 26.29
CA PRO A 413 -45.02 78.15 27.14
C PRO A 413 -45.26 76.77 26.61
N ALA A 414 -45.96 76.57 25.49
CA ALA A 414 -46.39 75.23 25.06
C ALA A 414 -45.41 74.44 24.16
N ILE A 415 -44.52 75.12 23.51
CA ILE A 415 -43.60 74.48 22.55
C ILE A 415 -42.28 73.98 23.25
N GLU A 416 -41.85 74.70 24.29
CA GLU A 416 -40.62 74.41 25.02
C GLU A 416 -40.72 73.09 25.83
N ASN A 417 -41.82 72.75 26.47
CA ASN A 417 -42.00 71.54 27.25
C ASN A 417 -42.12 70.27 26.40
N LYS A 418 -42.53 70.35 25.15
CA LYS A 418 -42.65 69.20 24.26
C LYS A 418 -41.25 68.86 23.68
N ARG A 419 -40.41 69.87 23.46
CA ARG A 419 -39.07 69.77 22.94
C ARG A 419 -38.09 69.19 24.01
N LEU A 420 -38.15 69.73 25.24
CA LEU A 420 -37.41 69.23 26.38
C LEU A 420 -37.72 67.78 26.73
N ARG A 421 -38.96 67.31 26.74
CA ARG A 421 -39.36 65.95 26.99
C ARG A 421 -38.90 64.99 25.90
N SER A 422 -38.79 65.40 24.64
CA SER A 422 -38.30 64.58 23.55
C SER A 422 -36.78 64.45 23.59
N GLU A 423 -36.08 65.51 24.04
CA GLU A 423 -34.62 65.50 24.19
C GLU A 423 -34.17 64.70 25.42
N ASP A 424 -34.87 64.77 26.54
CA ASP A 424 -34.59 63.94 27.72
C ASP A 424 -34.82 62.45 27.45
N ALA A 425 -35.90 62.08 26.72
CA ALA A 425 -36.20 60.73 26.31
C ALA A 425 -35.08 60.15 25.36
N TYR A 426 -34.54 61.01 24.51
CA TYR A 426 -33.43 60.67 23.62
C TYR A 426 -32.11 60.43 24.40
N ILE A 427 -31.83 61.29 25.38
CA ILE A 427 -30.62 61.16 26.26
C ILE A 427 -30.71 59.90 27.12
N VAL A 428 -31.90 59.55 27.67
CA VAL A 428 -32.10 58.31 28.46
C VAL A 428 -31.92 57.09 27.58
N ARG A 429 -32.42 57.11 26.33
CA ARG A 429 -32.25 55.99 25.38
C ARG A 429 -30.78 55.79 24.96
N MET A 430 -30.05 56.90 24.80
CA MET A 430 -28.59 56.83 24.51
C MET A 430 -27.78 56.27 25.68
N LYS A 431 -28.13 56.62 26.94
CA LYS A 431 -27.47 56.07 28.14
C LYS A 431 -27.68 54.55 28.25
N LEU A 432 -28.89 54.06 27.95
CA LEU A 432 -29.21 52.64 27.92
C LEU A 432 -28.39 51.90 26.86
N ASN A 433 -28.30 52.44 25.65
CA ASN A 433 -27.50 51.85 24.57
C ASN A 433 -25.99 51.84 24.90
N LEU A 434 -25.51 52.82 25.69
CA LEU A 434 -24.11 52.84 26.14
C LEU A 434 -23.81 51.74 27.15
N ILE A 435 -24.71 51.49 28.09
CA ILE A 435 -24.62 50.42 29.10
C ILE A 435 -24.69 49.04 28.45
N GLU A 436 -25.54 48.86 27.45
CA GLU A 436 -25.60 47.61 26.67
C GLU A 436 -24.30 47.37 25.88
N SER A 437 -23.68 48.41 25.33
CA SER A 437 -22.42 48.33 24.61
C SER A 437 -21.25 48.05 25.55
N GLU A 438 -21.20 48.57 26.77
CA GLU A 438 -20.19 48.26 27.80
C GLU A 438 -20.29 46.81 28.26
N ASN A 439 -21.49 46.25 28.42
CA ASN A 439 -21.71 44.86 28.75
C ASN A 439 -21.24 43.91 27.63
N CYS A 440 -21.52 44.25 26.36
CA CYS A 440 -21.01 43.51 25.22
C CYS A 440 -19.47 43.53 25.13
N PHE A 441 -18.85 44.66 25.46
CA PHE A 441 -17.41 44.81 25.48
C PHE A 441 -16.74 43.95 26.57
N GLY A 442 -17.40 43.86 27.75
CA GLY A 442 -16.99 42.97 28.84
C GLY A 442 -16.94 41.49 28.41
N GLN A 443 -18.01 41.02 27.75
CA GLN A 443 -18.06 39.64 27.23
C GLN A 443 -17.01 39.35 26.17
N VAL A 444 -16.73 40.30 25.26
CA VAL A 444 -15.70 40.13 24.22
C VAL A 444 -14.32 40.08 24.83
N THR A 445 -14.01 40.81 25.89
CA THR A 445 -12.73 40.76 26.59
C THR A 445 -12.52 39.46 27.36
N GLU A 446 -13.57 38.88 27.91
CA GLU A 446 -13.54 37.59 28.59
C GLU A 446 -13.32 36.44 27.61
N ASN A 447 -14.05 36.40 26.50
CA ASN A 447 -13.85 35.45 25.42
C ASN A 447 -12.43 35.52 24.80
N LEU A 448 -11.85 36.74 24.72
CA LEU A 448 -10.48 36.94 24.23
C LEU A 448 -9.43 36.40 25.20
N ALA A 449 -9.69 36.48 26.51
CA ALA A 449 -8.81 35.92 27.53
C ALA A 449 -8.83 34.38 27.50
N GLU A 450 -10.01 33.77 27.35
CA GLU A 450 -10.16 32.33 27.19
C GLU A 450 -9.47 31.81 25.90
N ALA A 451 -9.66 32.51 24.79
CA ALA A 451 -8.99 32.17 23.52
C ALA A 451 -7.46 32.23 23.63
N LYS A 452 -6.93 33.24 24.33
CA LYS A 452 -5.48 33.33 24.62
C LYS A 452 -4.96 32.15 25.45
N GLN A 453 -5.74 31.71 26.41
CA GLN A 453 -5.37 30.57 27.25
C GLN A 453 -5.37 29.26 26.44
N GLN A 454 -6.37 29.06 25.56
CA GLN A 454 -6.42 27.91 24.66
C GLN A 454 -5.27 27.89 23.65
N ILE A 455 -4.90 29.04 23.11
CA ILE A 455 -3.73 29.17 22.21
C ILE A 455 -2.45 28.77 22.95
N LYS A 456 -2.26 29.24 24.18
CA LYS A 456 -1.06 28.89 24.95
C LYS A 456 -0.97 27.38 25.23
N GLN A 457 -2.09 26.73 25.54
CA GLN A 457 -2.13 25.28 25.74
C GLN A 457 -1.79 24.52 24.46
N LYS A 458 -2.32 25.00 23.32
CA LYS A 458 -1.99 24.40 21.99
C LYS A 458 -0.53 24.59 21.60
N ASP A 459 0.08 25.71 21.96
CA ASP A 459 1.50 25.96 21.70
C ASP A 459 2.39 25.01 22.54
N GLU A 460 1.98 24.66 23.76
CA GLU A 460 2.68 23.70 24.62
C GLU A 460 2.55 22.27 24.07
N GLU A 461 1.35 21.85 23.63
CA GLU A 461 1.10 20.58 22.98
C GLU A 461 1.92 20.45 21.67
N LEU A 462 2.02 21.55 20.91
CA LEU A 462 2.80 21.61 19.66
C LEU A 462 4.30 21.48 19.92
N ALA A 463 4.80 22.11 20.97
CA ALA A 463 6.22 22.00 21.35
C ALA A 463 6.58 20.58 21.80
N GLU A 464 5.64 19.85 22.44
CA GLU A 464 5.83 18.44 22.80
C GLU A 464 5.81 17.53 21.57
N ALA A 465 4.87 17.77 20.65
CA ALA A 465 4.82 17.05 19.36
C ALA A 465 6.11 17.28 18.54
N GLY A 466 6.62 18.50 18.49
CA GLY A 466 7.90 18.84 17.85
C GLY A 466 9.08 18.06 18.43
N ARG A 467 9.14 17.90 19.75
CA ARG A 467 10.18 17.08 20.41
C ARG A 467 10.08 15.60 20.05
N LYS A 468 8.86 15.05 19.98
CA LYS A 468 8.65 13.65 19.56
C LYS A 468 9.02 13.42 18.08
N ILE A 469 8.79 14.42 17.23
CA ILE A 469 9.20 14.38 15.82
C ILE A 469 10.72 14.39 15.72
N GLN A 470 11.39 15.28 16.44
CA GLN A 470 12.85 15.37 16.43
C GLN A 470 13.50 14.05 16.92
N GLN A 471 12.94 13.42 17.95
CA GLN A 471 13.42 12.13 18.43
C GLN A 471 13.25 11.02 17.36
N LYS A 472 12.13 11.02 16.62
CA LYS A 472 11.92 10.09 15.51
C LYS A 472 12.84 10.36 14.31
N GLU A 473 13.19 11.62 14.05
CA GLU A 473 14.19 11.98 13.03
C GLU A 473 15.59 11.48 13.38
N ASP A 474 15.98 11.58 14.65
CA ASP A 474 17.25 11.07 15.14
C ASP A 474 17.31 9.53 15.08
N ASP A 475 16.23 8.85 15.42
CA ASP A 475 16.12 7.40 15.30
C ASP A 475 16.16 6.95 13.83
N LEU A 476 15.49 7.69 12.94
CA LEU A 476 15.53 7.44 11.49
C LEU A 476 16.93 7.67 10.91
N ALA A 477 17.67 8.66 11.41
CA ALA A 477 19.06 8.89 11.01
C ALA A 477 19.95 7.71 11.40
N ARG A 478 19.77 7.15 12.62
CA ARG A 478 20.47 5.94 13.08
C ARG A 478 20.13 4.72 12.22
N ILE A 479 18.86 4.53 11.89
CA ILE A 479 18.42 3.43 11.02
C ILE A 479 19.03 3.57 9.62
N LYS A 480 19.09 4.78 9.06
CA LYS A 480 19.75 5.03 7.77
C LYS A 480 21.24 4.70 7.80
N GLU A 481 21.93 5.04 8.87
CA GLU A 481 23.34 4.72 9.03
C GLU A 481 23.57 3.20 9.12
N LEU A 482 22.72 2.48 9.87
CA LEU A 482 22.76 1.03 9.93
C LEU A 482 22.46 0.38 8.58
N PHE A 483 21.54 0.93 7.82
CA PHE A 483 21.17 0.45 6.49
C PHE A 483 22.31 0.64 5.49
N LEU A 484 22.95 1.80 5.47
CA LEU A 484 24.14 2.06 4.64
C LEU A 484 25.28 1.09 4.96
N ARG A 485 25.46 0.77 6.24
CA ARG A 485 26.49 -0.17 6.69
C ARG A 485 26.17 -1.60 6.27
N GLN A 486 24.90 -2.00 6.30
CA GLN A 486 24.47 -3.30 5.78
C GLN A 486 24.61 -3.40 4.25
N GLU A 487 24.31 -2.32 3.53
CA GLU A 487 24.45 -2.26 2.07
C GLU A 487 25.90 -2.39 1.65
N GLN A 488 26.82 -1.75 2.36
CA GLN A 488 28.28 -1.92 2.15
C GLN A 488 28.71 -3.36 2.40
N LEU A 489 28.26 -3.97 3.50
CA LEU A 489 28.59 -5.35 3.84
C LEU A 489 28.04 -6.35 2.80
N LEU A 490 26.85 -6.08 2.27
CA LEU A 490 26.22 -6.88 1.22
C LEU A 490 27.02 -6.80 -0.09
N GLU A 491 27.47 -5.59 -0.46
CA GLU A 491 28.25 -5.41 -1.68
C GLU A 491 29.63 -6.07 -1.58
N GLU A 492 30.28 -5.99 -0.41
CA GLU A 492 31.52 -6.74 -0.14
C GLU A 492 31.29 -8.27 -0.22
N THR A 493 30.14 -8.74 0.28
CA THR A 493 29.81 -10.17 0.25
C THR A 493 29.52 -10.64 -1.18
N LYS A 494 28.83 -9.82 -2.00
CA LYS A 494 28.62 -10.09 -3.43
C LYS A 494 29.92 -10.14 -4.21
N GLN A 495 30.85 -9.22 -3.92
CA GLN A 495 32.16 -9.22 -4.58
C GLN A 495 32.97 -10.47 -4.23
N ARG A 496 32.98 -10.88 -2.95
CA ARG A 496 33.65 -12.16 -2.53
C ARG A 496 33.01 -13.38 -3.20
N LEU A 497 31.67 -13.43 -3.25
CA LEU A 497 30.93 -14.52 -3.88
C LEU A 497 31.22 -14.58 -5.40
N ALA A 498 31.26 -13.42 -6.08
CA ALA A 498 31.58 -13.34 -7.49
C ALA A 498 33.03 -13.81 -7.77
N GLU A 499 33.97 -13.50 -6.87
CA GLU A 499 35.35 -13.93 -6.97
C GLU A 499 35.52 -15.46 -6.72
N GLU A 500 34.80 -15.99 -5.71
CA GLU A 500 34.75 -17.44 -5.47
C GLU A 500 34.09 -18.20 -6.63
N MET A 501 33.01 -17.67 -7.20
CA MET A 501 32.38 -18.26 -8.39
C MET A 501 33.33 -18.25 -9.59
N LYS A 502 34.10 -17.18 -9.80
CA LYS A 502 35.11 -17.10 -10.86
C LYS A 502 36.20 -18.13 -10.68
N ILE A 503 36.73 -18.27 -9.47
CA ILE A 503 37.77 -19.29 -9.13
C ILE A 503 37.22 -20.70 -9.31
N SER A 504 35.97 -20.94 -8.90
CA SER A 504 35.30 -22.25 -9.09
C SER A 504 35.10 -22.55 -10.58
N GLN A 505 34.70 -21.55 -11.36
CA GLN A 505 34.54 -21.67 -12.80
C GLN A 505 35.85 -21.96 -13.51
N GLU A 506 36.94 -21.27 -13.15
CA GLU A 506 38.26 -21.50 -13.70
C GLU A 506 38.80 -22.90 -13.35
N ARG A 507 38.56 -23.42 -12.14
CA ARG A 507 38.89 -24.80 -11.74
C ARG A 507 38.11 -25.82 -12.54
N HIS A 508 36.82 -25.57 -12.76
CA HIS A 508 35.92 -26.43 -13.53
C HIS A 508 36.34 -26.49 -15.01
N GLU A 509 36.68 -25.35 -15.62
CA GLU A 509 37.17 -25.24 -16.98
C GLU A 509 38.52 -25.98 -17.15
N ARG A 510 39.43 -25.88 -16.16
CA ARG A 510 40.68 -26.67 -16.16
C ARG A 510 40.43 -28.16 -16.08
N CYS A 511 39.50 -28.60 -15.25
CA CYS A 511 39.14 -30.01 -15.11
C CYS A 511 38.55 -30.55 -16.41
N LEU A 512 37.64 -29.80 -17.04
CA LEU A 512 37.07 -30.14 -18.35
C LEU A 512 38.14 -30.18 -19.46
N ALA A 513 39.07 -29.23 -19.47
CA ALA A 513 40.17 -29.20 -20.46
C ALA A 513 41.09 -30.42 -20.33
N LEU A 514 41.46 -30.85 -19.11
CA LEU A 514 42.26 -32.02 -18.86
C LEU A 514 41.54 -33.33 -19.24
N LEU A 515 40.23 -33.41 -19.01
CA LEU A 515 39.40 -34.54 -19.43
C LEU A 515 39.22 -34.57 -20.95
N ALA A 516 39.12 -33.42 -21.60
CA ALA A 516 39.05 -33.28 -23.05
C ALA A 516 40.34 -33.72 -23.74
N GLU A 517 41.47 -33.30 -23.21
CA GLU A 517 42.79 -33.66 -23.78
C GLU A 517 43.06 -35.18 -23.78
N LYS A 518 42.58 -35.87 -22.75
CA LYS A 518 42.72 -37.31 -22.60
C LYS A 518 41.84 -38.15 -23.53
N ARG A 519 40.68 -37.62 -23.95
CA ARG A 519 39.67 -38.30 -24.79
C ARG A 519 39.72 -37.91 -26.27
N ASN A 520 40.14 -36.69 -26.59
CA ASN A 520 40.12 -36.18 -27.98
C ASN A 520 41.07 -36.95 -28.91
N ARG A 521 42.12 -37.60 -28.39
CA ARG A 521 43.04 -38.42 -29.21
C ARG A 521 42.34 -39.61 -29.85
N ASN A 522 41.47 -40.28 -29.12
CA ASN A 522 40.86 -41.53 -29.61
C ASN A 522 39.66 -41.29 -30.53
N PHE A 523 38.89 -40.23 -30.33
CA PHE A 523 37.66 -39.98 -31.10
C PHE A 523 37.93 -39.33 -32.48
N ALA A 524 38.93 -38.44 -32.57
CA ALA A 524 39.28 -37.80 -33.83
C ALA A 524 39.87 -38.77 -34.85
N GLU A 525 40.51 -39.86 -34.37
CA GLU A 525 41.04 -40.91 -35.22
C GLU A 525 39.95 -41.86 -35.74
N GLU A 526 38.89 -42.10 -34.98
CA GLU A 526 37.80 -43.01 -35.36
C GLU A 526 36.69 -42.38 -36.22
N TRP A 527 36.44 -41.05 -36.08
CA TRP A 527 35.31 -40.36 -36.73
C TRP A 527 35.69 -38.99 -37.33
N PRO A 528 36.64 -38.93 -38.29
CA PRO A 528 37.17 -37.69 -38.78
C PRO A 528 36.13 -36.81 -39.51
N GLU A 529 35.19 -37.42 -40.22
CA GLU A 529 34.13 -36.67 -40.92
C GLU A 529 33.15 -35.99 -40.00
N LEU A 530 32.80 -36.62 -38.89
CA LEU A 530 31.85 -36.05 -37.88
C LEU A 530 32.51 -34.93 -37.10
N VAL A 531 33.77 -35.09 -36.72
CA VAL A 531 34.58 -34.06 -36.04
C VAL A 531 34.73 -32.82 -36.95
N GLU A 532 34.92 -33.00 -38.27
CA GLU A 532 35.05 -31.89 -39.20
C GLU A 532 33.73 -31.13 -39.37
N LYS A 533 32.58 -31.80 -39.37
CA LYS A 533 31.26 -31.17 -39.40
C LYS A 533 31.02 -30.34 -38.13
N ILE A 534 31.32 -30.86 -36.96
CA ILE A 534 31.20 -30.15 -35.68
C ILE A 534 32.11 -28.91 -35.66
N ARG A 535 33.36 -29.03 -36.13
CA ARG A 535 34.30 -27.90 -36.26
C ARG A 535 33.77 -26.80 -37.19
N LYS A 536 33.15 -27.18 -38.33
CA LYS A 536 32.53 -26.23 -39.22
C LYS A 536 31.36 -25.51 -38.57
N ALA A 537 30.49 -26.23 -37.85
CA ALA A 537 29.36 -25.63 -37.17
C ALA A 537 29.81 -24.63 -36.05
N ILE A 538 30.86 -24.95 -35.30
CA ILE A 538 31.46 -24.03 -34.31
C ILE A 538 32.02 -22.78 -35.00
N LYS A 539 32.79 -22.93 -36.08
CA LYS A 539 33.39 -21.78 -36.81
C LYS A 539 32.35 -20.86 -37.42
N SER A 540 31.23 -21.41 -37.89
CA SER A 540 30.16 -20.63 -38.53
C SER A 540 29.13 -20.08 -37.49
N CYS A 541 29.25 -20.38 -36.21
CA CYS A 541 28.27 -20.04 -35.17
C CYS A 541 26.84 -20.51 -35.50
N HIS A 542 26.70 -21.62 -36.21
CA HIS A 542 25.40 -22.19 -36.58
C HIS A 542 25.07 -23.39 -35.67
N SER A 543 23.84 -23.46 -35.22
CA SER A 543 23.34 -24.68 -34.53
C SER A 543 23.19 -25.83 -35.54
N MET A 544 23.48 -27.03 -35.09
CA MET A 544 23.33 -28.25 -35.91
C MET A 544 21.85 -28.59 -36.10
N THR A 545 21.50 -29.17 -37.25
CA THR A 545 20.15 -29.65 -37.55
C THR A 545 19.78 -30.87 -36.71
N ASP A 546 18.50 -31.14 -36.54
CA ASP A 546 18.04 -32.27 -35.74
C ASP A 546 18.48 -33.63 -36.35
N GLU A 547 18.60 -33.74 -37.66
CA GLU A 547 19.13 -34.94 -38.34
C GLU A 547 20.63 -35.17 -38.04
N GLU A 548 21.42 -34.13 -37.95
CA GLU A 548 22.81 -34.19 -37.57
C GLU A 548 22.97 -34.56 -36.11
N TRP A 549 22.10 -34.06 -35.24
CA TRP A 549 22.03 -34.42 -33.84
C TRP A 549 21.66 -35.89 -33.63
N GLU A 550 20.67 -36.39 -34.38
CA GLU A 550 20.24 -37.78 -34.27
C GLU A 550 21.40 -38.76 -34.63
N LYS A 551 22.18 -38.41 -35.65
CA LYS A 551 23.40 -39.20 -36.01
C LYS A 551 24.45 -39.18 -34.90
N ILE A 552 24.69 -38.04 -34.26
CA ILE A 552 25.66 -37.94 -33.16
C ILE A 552 25.19 -38.74 -31.95
N ILE A 553 23.93 -38.60 -31.57
CA ILE A 553 23.34 -39.31 -30.42
C ILE A 553 23.36 -40.82 -30.65
N ASN A 554 22.98 -41.30 -31.84
CA ASN A 554 22.95 -42.72 -32.18
C ASN A 554 24.34 -43.35 -32.19
N VAL A 555 25.36 -42.67 -32.74
CA VAL A 555 26.75 -43.08 -32.71
C VAL A 555 27.27 -43.15 -31.28
N PHE A 556 26.92 -42.16 -30.48
CA PHE A 556 27.32 -42.06 -29.09
C PHE A 556 26.67 -43.14 -28.21
N ASP A 557 25.37 -43.39 -28.40
CA ASP A 557 24.60 -44.41 -27.68
C ASP A 557 25.07 -45.83 -27.99
N SER A 558 25.48 -46.09 -29.26
CA SER A 558 26.03 -47.38 -29.66
C SER A 558 27.40 -47.69 -29.03
N LYS A 559 28.19 -46.65 -28.70
CA LYS A 559 29.54 -46.81 -28.14
C LYS A 559 29.62 -46.63 -26.61
N HIS A 560 28.68 -45.91 -26.03
CA HIS A 560 28.65 -45.63 -24.59
C HIS A 560 27.27 -45.92 -23.98
N PRO A 561 26.67 -47.09 -24.18
CA PRO A 561 25.33 -47.41 -23.71
C PRO A 561 25.15 -47.28 -22.18
N GLU A 562 26.22 -47.53 -21.44
CA GLU A 562 26.22 -47.42 -19.97
C GLU A 562 26.09 -45.97 -19.47
N LEU A 563 26.55 -44.97 -20.24
CA LEU A 563 26.50 -43.56 -19.81
C LEU A 563 25.06 -43.04 -19.81
N PHE A 564 24.33 -43.27 -20.89
CA PHE A 564 22.93 -42.85 -20.95
C PHE A 564 22.05 -43.66 -20.01
N GLN A 565 22.32 -44.93 -19.84
CA GLN A 565 21.60 -45.79 -18.90
C GLN A 565 21.79 -45.34 -17.44
N ARG A 566 23.01 -44.96 -17.03
CA ARG A 566 23.27 -44.36 -15.71
C ARG A 566 22.59 -43.00 -15.54
N LEU A 567 22.60 -42.16 -16.56
CA LEU A 567 21.96 -40.84 -16.54
C LEU A 567 20.44 -40.94 -16.48
N GLU A 568 19.84 -41.89 -17.20
CA GLU A 568 18.40 -42.16 -17.16
C GLU A 568 17.93 -42.74 -15.82
N GLN A 569 18.81 -43.53 -15.16
CA GLN A 569 18.54 -44.01 -13.80
C GLN A 569 18.61 -42.88 -12.75
N SER A 570 19.48 -41.90 -12.97
CA SER A 570 19.67 -40.78 -12.05
C SER A 570 18.67 -39.64 -12.28
N TYR A 571 18.14 -39.49 -13.49
CA TYR A 571 17.24 -38.40 -13.87
C TYR A 571 16.02 -38.96 -14.62
N LYS A 572 14.82 -38.82 -14.04
CA LYS A 572 13.55 -39.37 -14.54
C LYS A 572 13.14 -38.98 -15.97
N SER A 573 13.73 -37.96 -16.58
CA SER A 573 13.66 -37.67 -18.02
C SER A 573 14.78 -36.75 -18.45
N LEU A 574 15.71 -37.24 -19.26
CA LEU A 574 16.70 -36.42 -19.93
C LEU A 574 16.03 -35.61 -21.06
N ARG A 575 15.93 -34.29 -20.92
CA ARG A 575 15.46 -33.42 -22.01
C ARG A 575 16.41 -33.51 -23.21
N SER A 576 15.91 -33.44 -24.43
CA SER A 576 16.67 -33.53 -25.68
C SER A 576 17.93 -32.62 -25.70
N GLY A 577 17.81 -31.36 -25.23
CA GLY A 577 18.95 -30.46 -25.13
C GLY A 577 20.03 -30.92 -24.19
N MET A 578 19.68 -31.55 -23.07
CA MET A 578 20.63 -32.09 -22.10
C MET A 578 21.39 -33.31 -22.67
N LYS A 579 20.71 -34.20 -23.41
CA LYS A 579 21.34 -35.33 -24.13
C LYS A 579 22.35 -34.81 -25.16
N LYS A 580 22.01 -33.80 -25.97
CA LYS A 580 22.89 -33.14 -26.92
C LYS A 580 24.16 -32.56 -26.22
N GLY A 581 23.95 -31.83 -25.10
CA GLY A 581 25.06 -31.27 -24.32
C GLY A 581 26.01 -32.33 -23.75
N MET A 582 25.47 -33.41 -23.21
CA MET A 582 26.26 -34.49 -22.64
C MET A 582 27.10 -35.24 -23.68
N CYS A 583 26.56 -35.49 -24.87
CA CYS A 583 27.32 -36.04 -25.98
C CYS A 583 28.50 -35.13 -26.34
N LEU A 584 28.31 -33.82 -26.39
CA LEU A 584 29.38 -32.87 -26.71
C LEU A 584 30.46 -32.82 -25.60
N PHE A 585 30.08 -32.83 -24.35
CA PHE A 585 31.06 -32.92 -23.24
C PHE A 585 31.83 -34.22 -23.26
N ALA A 586 31.18 -35.32 -23.56
CA ALA A 586 31.87 -36.62 -23.74
C ALA A 586 32.85 -36.62 -24.93
N LEU A 587 32.57 -35.81 -25.95
CA LEU A 587 33.44 -35.58 -27.09
C LEU A 587 34.52 -34.52 -26.85
N GLY A 588 34.57 -33.93 -25.63
CA GLY A 588 35.60 -32.99 -25.21
C GLY A 588 35.38 -31.53 -25.62
N TYR A 589 34.16 -31.15 -26.00
CA TYR A 589 33.85 -29.76 -26.30
C TYR A 589 33.62 -28.96 -25.02
N ASP A 590 34.09 -27.72 -24.99
CA ASP A 590 33.90 -26.81 -23.85
C ASP A 590 32.47 -26.24 -23.76
N ALA A 591 32.15 -25.67 -22.63
CA ALA A 591 30.82 -25.15 -22.36
C ALA A 591 30.38 -24.02 -23.36
N SER A 592 31.32 -23.22 -23.84
CA SER A 592 31.06 -22.18 -24.83
C SER A 592 30.70 -22.77 -26.19
N GLN A 593 31.40 -23.80 -26.60
CA GLN A 593 31.16 -24.54 -27.85
C GLN A 593 29.82 -25.30 -27.77
N VAL A 594 29.51 -25.88 -26.61
CA VAL A 594 28.22 -26.54 -26.36
C VAL A 594 27.05 -25.54 -26.40
N CYS A 595 27.21 -24.33 -25.86
CA CYS A 595 26.22 -23.27 -26.01
C CYS A 595 25.91 -22.95 -27.49
N VAL A 596 26.96 -22.78 -28.30
CA VAL A 596 26.81 -22.46 -29.73
C VAL A 596 26.11 -23.60 -30.47
N LEU A 597 26.55 -24.84 -30.26
CA LEU A 597 26.04 -26.02 -30.99
C LEU A 597 24.59 -26.38 -30.60
N THR A 598 24.23 -26.23 -29.33
CA THR A 598 22.90 -26.60 -28.83
C THR A 598 21.89 -25.43 -28.84
N GLY A 599 22.36 -24.20 -28.97
CA GLY A 599 21.53 -23.00 -28.79
C GLY A 599 21.04 -22.77 -27.35
N ALA A 600 21.56 -23.51 -26.37
CA ALA A 600 21.15 -23.42 -24.98
C ALA A 600 21.85 -22.28 -24.23
N GLY A 601 21.16 -21.68 -23.26
CA GLY A 601 21.75 -20.64 -22.40
C GLY A 601 22.88 -21.17 -21.53
N LYS A 602 23.87 -20.30 -21.21
CA LYS A 602 25.07 -20.63 -20.44
C LYS A 602 24.78 -21.39 -19.14
N SER A 603 23.83 -20.94 -18.34
CA SER A 603 23.45 -21.57 -17.06
C SER A 603 22.99 -23.03 -17.22
N SER A 604 22.21 -23.30 -18.26
CA SER A 604 21.79 -24.68 -18.58
C SER A 604 22.97 -25.58 -18.96
N VAL A 605 23.86 -25.04 -19.80
CA VAL A 605 25.06 -25.79 -20.27
C VAL A 605 26.02 -26.07 -19.13
N TYR A 606 26.26 -25.13 -18.23
CA TYR A 606 27.10 -25.37 -17.04
C TYR A 606 26.50 -26.43 -16.12
N ARG A 607 25.17 -26.42 -15.92
CA ARG A 607 24.48 -27.49 -15.16
C ARG A 607 24.66 -28.86 -15.83
N TRP A 608 24.59 -28.93 -17.15
CA TRP A 608 24.80 -30.16 -17.90
C TRP A 608 26.27 -30.66 -17.77
N ALA A 609 27.23 -29.72 -17.78
CA ALA A 609 28.63 -30.03 -17.57
C ALA A 609 28.89 -30.64 -16.18
N GLU A 610 28.29 -30.10 -15.15
CA GLU A 610 28.38 -30.60 -13.78
C GLU A 610 27.79 -32.00 -13.65
N VAL A 611 26.60 -32.22 -14.21
CA VAL A 611 25.94 -33.53 -14.22
C VAL A 611 26.80 -34.56 -14.99
N TYR A 612 27.39 -34.16 -16.12
CA TYR A 612 28.27 -34.99 -16.88
C TYR A 612 29.52 -35.37 -16.08
N ALA A 613 30.17 -34.40 -15.44
CA ALA A 613 31.36 -34.65 -14.62
C ALA A 613 31.08 -35.66 -13.48
N LYS A 614 29.96 -35.50 -12.77
CA LYS A 614 29.49 -36.43 -11.72
C LYS A 614 29.17 -37.83 -12.25
N SER A 615 28.71 -37.96 -13.49
CA SER A 615 28.40 -39.26 -14.10
C SER A 615 29.62 -40.03 -14.55
N VAL A 616 30.72 -39.35 -14.84
CA VAL A 616 31.96 -39.93 -15.37
C VAL A 616 32.91 -40.33 -14.25
N ASP A 617 32.96 -39.56 -13.16
CA ASP A 617 33.79 -39.86 -12.00
C ASP A 617 33.01 -39.67 -10.69
N PRO A 618 32.40 -40.76 -10.16
CA PRO A 618 31.69 -40.72 -8.90
C PRO A 618 32.56 -40.36 -7.69
N SER A 619 33.91 -40.49 -7.82
CA SER A 619 34.86 -40.18 -6.75
C SER A 619 35.20 -38.69 -6.66
N ALA A 620 34.87 -37.88 -7.69
CA ALA A 620 35.06 -36.43 -7.69
C ALA A 620 34.10 -35.73 -6.69
N SER A 621 33.05 -36.40 -6.21
CA SER A 621 32.14 -35.90 -5.19
C SER A 621 32.63 -36.07 -3.76
N SER A 622 33.71 -36.79 -3.51
CA SER A 622 34.25 -37.10 -2.18
C SER A 622 35.40 -36.18 -1.71
N SER A 623 35.87 -35.25 -2.54
CA SER A 623 36.97 -34.33 -2.19
C SER A 623 36.55 -32.96 -1.65
N GLU A 624 35.25 -32.71 -1.41
CA GLU A 624 34.72 -31.47 -0.78
C GLU A 624 34.53 -31.59 0.74
N GLN A 625 35.10 -32.60 1.40
CA GLN A 625 35.07 -32.68 2.87
C GLN A 625 36.44 -32.49 3.47
N GLU A 626 37.09 -31.34 3.30
CA GLU A 626 38.07 -30.80 4.23
C GLU A 626 38.29 -29.31 3.95
N ALA A 627 37.39 -28.47 4.47
CA ALA A 627 37.71 -27.07 4.70
C ALA A 627 38.12 -26.90 6.16
N PRO A 628 39.25 -26.25 6.46
CA PRO A 628 39.73 -26.10 7.83
C PRO A 628 38.80 -25.18 8.60
N LYS A 629 38.42 -25.63 9.79
CA LYS A 629 37.84 -24.78 10.84
C LYS A 629 38.90 -23.75 11.25
N ASN A 630 38.64 -22.45 10.95
CA ASN A 630 39.08 -21.32 11.78
C ASN A 630 38.08 -20.17 11.61
#